data_207df96c77d8fb168a1c72a9821509d2
#
_entry.id   207df96c77d8fb168a1c72a9821509d2
#
_cell.length_a   1.000
_cell.length_b   1.000
_cell.length_c   1.000
_cell.angle_alpha   90.00
_cell.angle_beta   90.00
_cell.angle_gamma   90.00
#
_symmetry.space_group_name_H-M   'P 1'
#
loop_
_entity.id
_entity.type
_entity.pdbx_description
1 polymer ?
#
loop_
_entity_poly.entity_id
_entity_poly.type
_entity_poly.pdbx_seq_one_letter_code
_entity_poly.pdbx_strand_id
1 'polypeptide(L)'
;LTPEEIENGAEIHHYDFDMGGESTRAAHHYGKKNILTINPWVLNKNPSRVPYDFPKTYQRVMDLLLAAQEQSDIQEAYFEAHGKMPNPYLKTVVFDGADHWLNICETTMKCEDLNLGADGIAVAGKKATVQIGRFNWNIRKNRYNAAMTSLTELCRSGIHCYLITHLKDTYDSNGNELAGAEVPNWLKGTEKWLQQRAVSEIVHERNDMGELTGVVRAYAILTENRTSLKTPGKVLIFERNKDGGVWYGWKGLRDGSFDHPDDKESHDVIE
;
A
#
# COMPACT_ATOMS: atom_id res chain seq x y z
N LEU A 1 13.90 -4.24 -3.84
CA LEU A 1 15.24 -4.55 -3.32
C LEU A 1 16.15 -4.95 -4.47
N THR A 2 17.40 -4.48 -4.46
CA THR A 2 18.45 -4.95 -5.36
C THR A 2 18.99 -6.30 -4.89
N PRO A 3 19.66 -7.10 -5.76
CA PRO A 3 20.34 -8.32 -5.33
C PRO A 3 21.33 -8.08 -4.18
N GLU A 4 22.10 -7.00 -4.24
CA GLU A 4 23.05 -6.62 -3.20
C GLU A 4 22.35 -6.28 -1.86
N GLU A 5 21.24 -5.55 -1.88
CA GLU A 5 20.44 -5.28 -0.68
C GLU A 5 19.93 -6.58 -0.04
N ILE A 6 19.49 -7.54 -0.87
CA ILE A 6 19.03 -8.85 -0.39
C ILE A 6 20.17 -9.65 0.25
N GLU A 7 21.35 -9.70 -0.37
CA GLU A 7 22.54 -10.37 0.17
C GLU A 7 22.98 -9.75 1.49
N ASN A 8 22.84 -8.43 1.62
CA ASN A 8 23.15 -7.68 2.85
C ASN A 8 22.06 -7.78 3.92
N GLY A 9 20.99 -8.55 3.69
CA GLY A 9 19.95 -8.81 4.67
C GLY A 9 18.80 -7.81 4.71
N ALA A 10 18.58 -7.05 3.62
CA ALA A 10 17.44 -6.16 3.53
C ALA A 10 16.10 -6.91 3.54
N GLU A 11 15.17 -6.45 4.35
CA GLU A 11 13.84 -7.03 4.52
C GLU A 11 12.73 -6.10 4.04
N ILE A 12 11.63 -6.74 3.59
CA ILE A 12 10.36 -6.10 3.26
C ILE A 12 9.33 -6.53 4.29
N HIS A 13 8.71 -5.59 4.97
CA HIS A 13 7.51 -5.83 5.77
C HIS A 13 6.28 -5.51 4.92
N HIS A 14 5.50 -6.52 4.59
CA HIS A 14 4.29 -6.39 3.80
C HIS A 14 3.06 -6.57 4.69
N TYR A 15 2.36 -5.47 5.00
CA TYR A 15 1.12 -5.46 5.75
C TYR A 15 -0.04 -5.69 4.78
N ASP A 16 -0.48 -6.95 4.71
CA ASP A 16 -1.42 -7.46 3.72
C ASP A 16 -2.85 -7.43 4.26
N PHE A 17 -3.60 -6.39 3.95
CA PHE A 17 -5.01 -6.28 4.32
C PHE A 17 -5.92 -7.04 3.36
N ASP A 18 -5.50 -7.29 2.12
CA ASP A 18 -6.28 -7.99 1.10
C ASP A 18 -6.17 -9.52 1.25
N MET A 19 -5.26 -9.99 2.10
CA MET A 19 -5.00 -11.42 2.35
C MET A 19 -4.56 -12.21 1.10
N GLY A 20 -4.09 -11.51 0.07
CA GLY A 20 -3.59 -12.08 -1.18
C GLY A 20 -2.08 -12.28 -1.22
N GLY A 21 -1.35 -11.57 -0.37
CA GLY A 21 0.11 -11.50 -0.39
C GLY A 21 0.79 -12.81 -0.07
N GLU A 22 0.23 -13.63 0.83
CA GLU A 22 0.82 -14.92 1.16
C GLU A 22 0.76 -15.91 0.00
N SER A 23 -0.34 -15.94 -0.76
CA SER A 23 -0.45 -16.78 -1.95
C SER A 23 0.47 -16.30 -3.07
N THR A 24 0.61 -15.00 -3.25
CA THR A 24 1.56 -14.39 -4.19
C THR A 24 3.01 -14.69 -3.80
N ARG A 25 3.34 -14.57 -2.51
CA ARG A 25 4.66 -14.92 -1.98
C ARG A 25 4.97 -16.40 -2.22
N ALA A 26 4.03 -17.28 -1.94
CA ALA A 26 4.19 -18.72 -2.15
C ALA A 26 4.39 -19.07 -3.64
N ALA A 27 3.65 -18.41 -4.54
CA ALA A 27 3.71 -18.69 -5.98
C ALA A 27 4.96 -18.13 -6.67
N HIS A 28 5.39 -16.92 -6.29
CA HIS A 28 6.42 -16.17 -7.02
C HIS A 28 7.70 -15.91 -6.22
N HIS A 29 7.63 -15.99 -4.90
CA HIS A 29 8.74 -15.66 -3.99
C HIS A 29 9.01 -16.78 -2.99
N TYR A 30 8.66 -18.03 -3.33
CA TYR A 30 8.90 -19.19 -2.48
C TYR A 30 10.37 -19.28 -2.06
N GLY A 31 10.60 -19.48 -0.77
CA GLY A 31 11.95 -19.52 -0.20
C GLY A 31 12.61 -18.15 0.03
N LYS A 32 12.01 -17.04 -0.37
CA LYS A 32 12.51 -15.69 -0.06
C LYS A 32 12.21 -15.35 1.39
N LYS A 33 13.22 -15.41 2.25
CA LYS A 33 13.10 -15.13 3.69
C LYS A 33 13.02 -13.65 4.02
N ASN A 34 13.40 -12.81 3.08
CA ASN A 34 13.45 -11.36 3.22
C ASN A 34 12.11 -10.65 2.98
N ILE A 35 11.02 -11.38 2.70
CA ILE A 35 9.66 -10.83 2.57
C ILE A 35 8.83 -11.38 3.71
N LEU A 36 8.47 -10.51 4.65
CA LEU A 36 7.63 -10.81 5.80
C LEU A 36 6.20 -10.33 5.51
N THR A 37 5.34 -11.23 5.06
CA THR A 37 3.92 -10.94 4.87
C THR A 37 3.21 -11.07 6.21
N ILE A 38 2.58 -9.99 6.65
CA ILE A 38 1.93 -9.86 7.94
C ILE A 38 0.45 -9.54 7.70
N ASN A 39 -0.43 -10.45 8.07
CA ASN A 39 -1.87 -10.18 8.09
C ASN A 39 -2.20 -9.34 9.33
N PRO A 40 -2.68 -8.09 9.19
CA PRO A 40 -2.96 -7.21 10.32
C PRO A 40 -4.32 -7.48 10.98
N TRP A 41 -5.21 -8.25 10.33
CA TRP A 41 -6.56 -8.49 10.83
C TRP A 41 -6.58 -9.29 12.13
N VAL A 42 -7.38 -8.85 13.08
CA VAL A 42 -7.67 -9.56 14.33
C VAL A 42 -9.08 -10.13 14.24
N LEU A 43 -9.21 -11.45 14.40
CA LEU A 43 -10.51 -12.11 14.37
C LEU A 43 -11.36 -11.70 15.58
N ASN A 44 -12.64 -11.52 15.33
CA ASN A 44 -13.62 -11.32 16.39
C ASN A 44 -13.85 -12.62 17.16
N LYS A 45 -14.10 -12.52 18.45
CA LYS A 45 -14.49 -13.69 19.29
C LYS A 45 -15.80 -14.35 18.83
N ASN A 46 -16.69 -13.58 18.22
CA ASN A 46 -17.91 -14.07 17.59
C ASN A 46 -17.96 -13.68 16.11
N PRO A 47 -17.28 -14.44 15.23
CA PRO A 47 -17.10 -14.07 13.84
C PRO A 47 -18.35 -14.22 12.98
N SER A 48 -19.41 -14.87 13.47
CA SER A 48 -20.62 -15.13 12.69
C SER A 48 -21.37 -13.87 12.25
N ARG A 49 -21.20 -12.75 12.96
CA ARG A 49 -21.87 -11.48 12.70
C ARG A 49 -20.94 -10.45 12.11
N VAL A 50 -19.76 -10.32 12.68
CA VAL A 50 -18.70 -9.43 12.21
C VAL A 50 -17.38 -10.18 12.34
N PRO A 51 -16.70 -10.52 11.23
CA PRO A 51 -15.57 -11.43 11.25
C PRO A 51 -14.35 -10.86 11.99
N TYR A 52 -14.16 -9.54 11.99
CA TYR A 52 -13.00 -8.87 12.53
C TYR A 52 -13.31 -7.96 13.72
N ASP A 53 -12.35 -7.89 14.65
CA ASP A 53 -12.32 -6.93 15.74
C ASP A 53 -11.59 -5.67 15.27
N PHE A 54 -12.34 -4.69 14.78
CA PHE A 54 -11.78 -3.48 14.17
C PHE A 54 -10.93 -2.65 15.13
N PRO A 55 -11.35 -2.38 16.40
CA PRO A 55 -10.49 -1.67 17.35
C PRO A 55 -9.15 -2.38 17.59
N LYS A 56 -9.16 -3.70 17.75
CA LYS A 56 -7.91 -4.45 17.93
C LYS A 56 -7.08 -4.52 16.66
N THR A 57 -7.71 -4.59 15.49
CA THR A 57 -7.02 -4.51 14.21
C THR A 57 -6.33 -3.14 14.08
N TYR A 58 -7.03 -2.06 14.41
CA TYR A 58 -6.43 -0.73 14.44
C TYR A 58 -5.20 -0.67 15.34
N GLN A 59 -5.33 -1.14 16.60
CA GLN A 59 -4.22 -1.15 17.53
C GLN A 59 -3.03 -1.98 17.01
N ARG A 60 -3.31 -3.18 16.49
CA ARG A 60 -2.27 -4.03 15.92
C ARG A 60 -1.51 -3.37 14.78
N VAL A 61 -2.19 -2.64 13.89
CA VAL A 61 -1.52 -1.89 12.81
C VAL A 61 -0.62 -0.81 13.37
N MET A 62 -1.09 -0.06 14.38
CA MET A 62 -0.28 0.96 15.03
C MET A 62 0.94 0.36 15.75
N ASP A 63 0.78 -0.79 16.41
CA ASP A 63 1.88 -1.51 17.05
C ASP A 63 2.92 -2.01 16.03
N LEU A 64 2.47 -2.49 14.86
CA LEU A 64 3.36 -2.90 13.76
C LEU A 64 4.16 -1.71 13.19
N LEU A 65 3.53 -0.56 13.04
CA LEU A 65 4.21 0.66 12.58
C LEU A 65 5.20 1.18 13.63
N LEU A 66 4.85 1.11 14.90
CA LEU A 66 5.75 1.46 16.00
C LEU A 66 6.97 0.53 16.05
N ALA A 67 6.76 -0.78 15.94
CA ALA A 67 7.84 -1.75 15.88
C ALA A 67 8.78 -1.53 14.68
N ALA A 68 8.22 -1.15 13.52
CA ALA A 68 9.01 -0.78 12.35
C ALA A 68 9.86 0.49 12.61
N GLN A 69 9.31 1.47 13.34
CA GLN A 69 10.05 2.68 13.73
C GLN A 69 11.18 2.35 14.71
N GLU A 70 10.91 1.56 15.76
CA GLU A 70 11.91 1.09 16.70
C GLU A 70 13.05 0.32 16.01
N GLN A 71 12.70 -0.53 15.04
CA GLN A 71 13.71 -1.23 14.23
C GLN A 71 14.53 -0.26 13.38
N SER A 72 13.91 0.77 12.81
CA SER A 72 14.59 1.83 12.06
C SER A 72 15.61 2.58 12.93
N ASP A 73 15.22 2.96 14.14
CA ASP A 73 16.08 3.68 15.08
C ASP A 73 17.29 2.81 15.52
N ILE A 74 17.05 1.53 15.79
CA ILE A 74 18.10 0.56 16.14
C ILE A 74 19.09 0.39 14.98
N GLN A 75 18.62 0.26 13.75
CA GLN A 75 19.50 0.06 12.60
C GLN A 75 20.29 1.33 12.24
N GLU A 76 19.73 2.52 12.45
CA GLU A 76 20.44 3.79 12.30
C GLU A 76 21.57 3.91 13.31
N ALA A 77 21.32 3.66 14.59
CA ALA A 77 22.33 3.64 15.64
C ALA A 77 23.43 2.60 15.37
N TYR A 78 23.06 1.43 14.86
CA TYR A 78 24.03 0.40 14.46
C TYR A 78 24.90 0.85 13.30
N PHE A 79 24.31 1.49 12.30
CA PHE A 79 25.03 2.03 11.15
C PHE A 79 26.02 3.13 11.57
N GLU A 80 25.61 4.04 12.45
CA GLU A 80 26.50 5.08 12.99
C GLU A 80 27.72 4.48 13.72
N ALA A 81 27.49 3.40 14.49
CA ALA A 81 28.56 2.76 15.26
C ALA A 81 29.50 1.89 14.41
N HIS A 82 29.04 1.30 13.32
CA HIS A 82 29.77 0.26 12.59
C HIS A 82 30.04 0.58 11.11
N GLY A 83 29.47 1.66 10.55
CA GLY A 83 29.58 2.06 9.15
C GLY A 83 28.89 1.10 8.17
N LYS A 84 28.03 0.20 8.65
CA LYS A 84 27.27 -0.76 7.84
C LYS A 84 25.93 -1.09 8.49
N MET A 85 24.94 -1.48 7.70
CA MET A 85 23.65 -1.95 8.23
C MET A 85 23.79 -3.25 9.02
N PRO A 86 22.93 -3.49 10.03
CA PRO A 86 22.81 -4.80 10.65
C PRO A 86 22.29 -5.84 9.64
N ASN A 87 22.33 -7.11 9.99
CA ASN A 87 21.76 -8.18 9.18
C ASN A 87 20.91 -9.07 10.09
N PRO A 88 19.56 -9.08 9.93
CA PRO A 88 18.78 -8.35 8.92
C PRO A 88 18.54 -6.87 9.26
N TYR A 89 18.02 -6.10 8.26
CA TYR A 89 17.57 -4.73 8.45
C TYR A 89 16.31 -4.42 7.63
N LEU A 90 15.43 -3.59 8.16
CA LEU A 90 14.23 -3.14 7.47
C LEU A 90 14.60 -2.14 6.37
N LYS A 91 14.23 -2.42 5.14
CA LYS A 91 14.44 -1.54 3.98
C LYS A 91 13.15 -1.01 3.39
N THR A 92 12.09 -1.81 3.44
CA THR A 92 10.83 -1.48 2.77
C THR A 92 9.62 -1.86 3.62
N VAL A 93 8.65 -0.97 3.71
CA VAL A 93 7.30 -1.25 4.23
C VAL A 93 6.31 -1.13 3.10
N VAL A 94 5.51 -2.17 2.88
CA VAL A 94 4.38 -2.16 1.96
C VAL A 94 3.10 -2.18 2.79
N PHE A 95 2.32 -1.11 2.69
CA PHE A 95 1.01 -0.97 3.33
C PHE A 95 -0.06 -1.22 2.27
N ASP A 96 -0.47 -2.48 2.16
CA ASP A 96 -1.33 -2.97 1.08
C ASP A 96 -2.79 -3.02 1.52
N GLY A 97 -3.56 -2.00 1.16
CA GLY A 97 -4.97 -1.83 1.50
C GLY A 97 -5.28 -0.54 2.27
N ALA A 98 -4.92 0.61 1.71
CA ALA A 98 -5.24 1.91 2.33
C ALA A 98 -6.75 2.19 2.42
N ASP A 99 -7.55 1.61 1.54
CA ASP A 99 -9.02 1.60 1.59
C ASP A 99 -9.54 0.75 2.76
N HIS A 100 -8.95 -0.42 3.01
CA HIS A 100 -9.23 -1.21 4.21
C HIS A 100 -8.87 -0.45 5.48
N TRP A 101 -7.71 0.24 5.48
CA TRP A 101 -7.32 1.09 6.60
C TRP A 101 -8.32 2.20 6.88
N LEU A 102 -8.84 2.84 5.82
CA LEU A 102 -9.89 3.86 5.98
C LEU A 102 -11.15 3.28 6.64
N ASN A 103 -11.57 2.10 6.24
CA ASN A 103 -12.71 1.40 6.84
C ASN A 103 -12.43 0.99 8.30
N ILE A 104 -11.22 0.50 8.61
CA ILE A 104 -10.80 0.17 9.98
C ILE A 104 -10.89 1.41 10.87
N CYS A 105 -10.38 2.56 10.44
CA CYS A 105 -10.45 3.81 11.18
C CYS A 105 -11.90 4.27 11.43
N GLU A 106 -12.75 4.16 10.41
CA GLU A 106 -14.17 4.53 10.52
C GLU A 106 -14.92 3.59 11.46
N THR A 107 -14.76 2.28 11.29
CA THR A 107 -15.47 1.30 12.11
C THR A 107 -14.97 1.33 13.56
N THR A 108 -13.69 1.53 13.79
CA THR A 108 -13.12 1.73 15.13
C THR A 108 -13.74 2.97 15.80
N MET A 109 -13.84 4.09 15.07
CA MET A 109 -14.52 5.29 15.56
C MET A 109 -16.00 4.98 15.95
N LYS A 110 -16.72 4.24 15.10
CA LYS A 110 -18.10 3.84 15.43
C LYS A 110 -18.17 3.01 16.71
N CYS A 111 -17.24 2.07 16.89
CA CYS A 111 -17.22 1.19 18.06
C CYS A 111 -16.85 1.93 19.35
N GLU A 112 -15.81 2.74 19.32
CA GLU A 112 -15.23 3.35 20.53
C GLU A 112 -15.88 4.67 20.91
N ASP A 113 -16.20 5.51 19.90
CA ASP A 113 -16.66 6.89 20.17
C ASP A 113 -18.17 7.06 20.03
N LEU A 114 -18.86 6.17 19.29
CA LEU A 114 -20.31 6.29 19.04
C LEU A 114 -21.14 5.21 19.74
N ASN A 115 -20.51 4.25 20.40
CA ASN A 115 -21.18 3.07 21.00
C ASN A 115 -22.00 2.25 19.99
N LEU A 116 -21.56 2.18 18.76
CA LEU A 116 -22.12 1.33 17.73
C LEU A 116 -21.29 0.06 17.61
N GLY A 117 -21.93 -1.08 17.32
CA GLY A 117 -21.20 -2.26 16.87
C GLY A 117 -20.58 -2.04 15.50
N ALA A 118 -19.65 -2.90 15.10
CA ALA A 118 -19.06 -2.86 13.76
C ALA A 118 -20.10 -3.09 12.63
N ASP A 119 -21.25 -3.68 12.98
CA ASP A 119 -22.42 -3.82 12.13
C ASP A 119 -23.32 -2.57 12.09
N GLY A 120 -22.93 -1.49 12.76
CA GLY A 120 -23.67 -0.24 12.85
C GLY A 120 -24.86 -0.26 13.82
N ILE A 121 -25.08 -1.37 14.54
CA ILE A 121 -26.17 -1.50 15.52
C ILE A 121 -25.71 -0.94 16.88
N ALA A 122 -26.62 -0.24 17.56
CA ALA A 122 -26.35 0.28 18.90
C ALA A 122 -25.97 -0.85 19.89
N VAL A 123 -24.92 -0.63 20.67
CA VAL A 123 -24.52 -1.58 21.70
C VAL A 123 -25.55 -1.58 22.82
N ALA A 124 -26.06 -2.76 23.19
CA ALA A 124 -27.08 -2.89 24.22
C ALA A 124 -26.64 -2.22 25.54
N GLY A 125 -27.55 -1.45 26.14
CA GLY A 125 -27.32 -0.73 27.41
C GLY A 125 -26.44 0.53 27.29
N LYS A 126 -26.00 0.91 26.07
CA LYS A 126 -25.25 2.14 25.85
C LYS A 126 -26.06 3.13 25.01
N LYS A 127 -25.90 4.42 25.29
CA LYS A 127 -26.47 5.48 24.45
C LYS A 127 -25.60 5.61 23.19
N ALA A 128 -26.13 5.20 22.06
CA ALA A 128 -25.44 5.31 20.78
C ALA A 128 -25.66 6.70 20.16
N THR A 129 -24.65 7.20 19.46
CA THR A 129 -24.73 8.38 18.61
C THR A 129 -24.96 7.93 17.18
N VAL A 130 -26.21 7.95 16.73
CA VAL A 130 -26.59 7.48 15.38
C VAL A 130 -26.24 8.52 14.32
N GLN A 131 -26.27 9.81 14.65
CA GLN A 131 -25.95 10.87 13.71
C GLN A 131 -24.46 11.22 13.80
N ILE A 132 -23.72 10.90 12.73
CA ILE A 132 -22.29 11.17 12.63
C ILE A 132 -22.08 12.63 12.23
N GLY A 133 -21.63 13.45 13.19
CA GLY A 133 -21.33 14.86 12.96
C GLY A 133 -19.90 15.11 12.46
N ARG A 134 -19.61 16.37 12.11
CA ARG A 134 -18.27 16.79 11.63
C ARG A 134 -17.15 16.43 12.61
N PHE A 135 -17.40 16.49 13.90
CA PHE A 135 -16.42 16.13 14.93
C PHE A 135 -15.99 14.66 14.84
N ASN A 136 -16.95 13.76 14.65
CA ASN A 136 -16.67 12.32 14.52
C ASN A 136 -15.82 12.02 13.29
N TRP A 137 -16.11 12.69 12.16
CA TRP A 137 -15.28 12.56 10.96
C TRP A 137 -13.83 13.05 11.16
N ASN A 138 -13.59 14.01 12.05
CA ASN A 138 -12.24 14.42 12.44
C ASN A 138 -11.53 13.32 13.25
N ILE A 139 -12.23 12.58 14.11
CA ILE A 139 -11.67 11.43 14.84
C ILE A 139 -11.18 10.38 13.84
N ARG A 140 -12.03 9.98 12.87
CA ARG A 140 -11.63 9.06 11.80
C ARG A 140 -10.40 9.55 11.05
N LYS A 141 -10.41 10.83 10.67
CA LYS A 141 -9.27 11.46 9.96
C LYS A 141 -8.00 11.42 10.79
N ASN A 142 -8.05 11.71 12.07
CA ASN A 142 -6.89 11.68 12.95
C ASN A 142 -6.32 10.26 13.08
N ARG A 143 -7.21 9.25 13.23
CA ARG A 143 -6.80 7.84 13.24
C ARG A 143 -6.11 7.43 11.94
N TYR A 144 -6.68 7.81 10.81
CA TYR A 144 -6.07 7.55 9.50
C TYR A 144 -4.70 8.21 9.38
N ASN A 145 -4.61 9.49 9.72
CA ASN A 145 -3.39 10.27 9.61
C ASN A 145 -2.30 9.77 10.56
N ALA A 146 -2.61 9.12 11.67
CA ALA A 146 -1.61 8.55 12.57
C ALA A 146 -0.69 7.55 11.84
N ALA A 147 -1.27 6.63 11.06
CA ALA A 147 -0.48 5.71 10.25
C ALA A 147 0.30 6.43 9.14
N MET A 148 -0.30 7.44 8.49
CA MET A 148 0.40 8.23 7.47
C MET A 148 1.61 8.96 8.04
N THR A 149 1.50 9.50 9.26
CA THR A 149 2.61 10.11 9.97
C THR A 149 3.72 9.09 10.24
N SER A 150 3.39 7.90 10.78
CA SER A 150 4.38 6.85 11.02
C SER A 150 5.10 6.42 9.74
N LEU A 151 4.37 6.21 8.64
CA LEU A 151 4.97 5.89 7.34
C LEU A 151 5.90 7.01 6.83
N THR A 152 5.52 8.28 7.06
CA THR A 152 6.35 9.43 6.67
C THR A 152 7.64 9.50 7.49
N GLU A 153 7.58 9.24 8.80
CA GLU A 153 8.78 9.18 9.64
C GLU A 153 9.71 8.04 9.21
N LEU A 154 9.17 6.86 8.90
CA LEU A 154 9.96 5.77 8.31
C LEU A 154 10.65 6.19 7.00
N CYS A 155 9.94 6.93 6.13
CA CYS A 155 10.57 7.47 4.91
C CYS A 155 11.72 8.43 5.19
N ARG A 156 11.62 9.26 6.25
CA ARG A 156 12.70 10.17 6.66
C ARG A 156 13.94 9.42 7.13
N SER A 157 13.76 8.26 7.75
CA SER A 157 14.85 7.37 8.15
C SER A 157 15.36 6.49 6.99
N GLY A 158 14.99 6.76 5.74
CA GLY A 158 15.49 6.04 4.56
C GLY A 158 14.82 4.70 4.27
N ILE A 159 13.68 4.40 4.93
CA ILE A 159 12.84 3.25 4.64
C ILE A 159 11.92 3.58 3.45
N HIS A 160 11.84 2.74 2.45
CA HIS A 160 10.88 2.89 1.36
C HIS A 160 9.49 2.46 1.81
N CYS A 161 8.51 3.37 1.74
CA CYS A 161 7.13 3.05 2.10
C CYS A 161 6.24 3.10 0.86
N TYR A 162 5.52 2.00 0.62
CA TYR A 162 4.53 1.90 -0.46
C TYR A 162 3.13 1.84 0.15
N LEU A 163 2.24 2.71 -0.31
CA LEU A 163 0.84 2.72 0.06
C LEU A 163 0.01 2.27 -1.14
N ILE A 164 -0.59 1.10 -1.05
CA ILE A 164 -1.41 0.51 -2.11
C ILE A 164 -2.89 0.69 -1.76
N THR A 165 -3.71 0.98 -2.76
CA THR A 165 -5.17 1.10 -2.63
C THR A 165 -5.86 0.75 -3.93
N HIS A 166 -7.09 0.25 -3.83
CA HIS A 166 -7.96 0.10 -4.97
C HIS A 166 -8.44 1.45 -5.50
N LEU A 167 -8.83 1.48 -6.76
CA LEU A 167 -9.58 2.60 -7.34
C LEU A 167 -11.07 2.42 -7.02
N LYS A 168 -11.78 3.51 -7.00
CA LYS A 168 -13.24 3.55 -6.91
C LYS A 168 -13.80 4.51 -7.94
N ASP A 169 -15.01 4.21 -8.41
CA ASP A 169 -15.76 5.07 -9.31
C ASP A 169 -16.04 6.43 -8.67
N THR A 170 -16.09 7.45 -9.51
CA THR A 170 -16.55 8.78 -9.13
C THR A 170 -17.96 9.03 -9.64
N TYR A 171 -18.67 9.86 -8.88
CA TYR A 171 -20.07 10.22 -9.19
C TYR A 171 -20.18 11.73 -9.32
N ASP A 172 -21.07 12.19 -10.23
CA ASP A 172 -21.42 13.59 -10.36
C ASP A 172 -22.27 14.07 -9.15
N SER A 173 -22.62 15.36 -9.12
CA SER A 173 -23.46 15.95 -8.08
C SER A 173 -24.87 15.36 -8.01
N ASN A 174 -25.33 14.66 -9.04
CA ASN A 174 -26.64 14.02 -9.12
C ASN A 174 -26.57 12.52 -8.76
N GLY A 175 -25.38 12.00 -8.47
CA GLY A 175 -25.17 10.60 -8.14
C GLY A 175 -25.03 9.66 -9.33
N ASN A 176 -24.83 10.19 -10.55
CA ASN A 176 -24.54 9.38 -11.70
C ASN A 176 -23.06 9.07 -11.77
N GLU A 177 -22.71 7.82 -12.11
CA GLU A 177 -21.34 7.40 -12.32
C GLU A 177 -20.70 8.15 -13.49
N LEU A 178 -19.50 8.69 -13.25
CA LEU A 178 -18.70 9.33 -14.29
C LEU A 178 -17.84 8.26 -14.96
N ALA A 179 -18.30 7.76 -16.10
CA ALA A 179 -17.65 6.68 -16.83
C ALA A 179 -16.15 6.93 -17.06
N GLY A 180 -15.31 6.03 -16.59
CA GLY A 180 -13.86 6.09 -16.73
C GLY A 180 -13.17 7.11 -15.81
N ALA A 181 -13.87 7.72 -14.86
CA ALA A 181 -13.30 8.61 -13.87
C ALA A 181 -13.14 7.89 -12.53
N GLU A 182 -12.04 7.17 -12.36
CA GLU A 182 -11.70 6.47 -11.12
C GLU A 182 -10.75 7.30 -10.25
N VAL A 183 -10.90 7.18 -8.95
CA VAL A 183 -10.02 7.83 -7.96
C VAL A 183 -9.56 6.82 -6.91
N PRO A 184 -8.39 7.05 -6.30
CA PRO A 184 -7.93 6.18 -5.21
C PRO A 184 -8.93 6.13 -4.06
N ASN A 185 -9.20 4.93 -3.56
CA ASN A 185 -10.13 4.71 -2.46
C ASN A 185 -9.45 4.89 -1.09
N TRP A 186 -8.97 6.08 -0.83
CA TRP A 186 -8.36 6.49 0.45
C TRP A 186 -8.99 7.75 1.02
N LEU A 187 -8.50 8.23 2.17
CA LEU A 187 -8.96 9.48 2.74
C LEU A 187 -8.54 10.67 1.85
N LYS A 188 -9.47 11.57 1.55
CA LYS A 188 -9.17 12.81 0.82
C LYS A 188 -8.03 13.59 1.48
N GLY A 189 -7.01 13.90 0.71
CA GLY A 189 -5.81 14.60 1.17
C GLY A 189 -4.64 13.67 1.50
N THR A 190 -4.79 12.34 1.30
CA THR A 190 -3.68 11.38 1.41
C THR A 190 -2.55 11.71 0.46
N GLU A 191 -2.85 12.30 -0.69
CA GLU A 191 -1.88 12.72 -1.71
C GLU A 191 -0.79 13.64 -1.16
N LYS A 192 -1.09 14.39 -0.10
CA LYS A 192 -0.14 15.33 0.54
C LYS A 192 1.04 14.62 1.20
N TRP A 193 0.86 13.36 1.58
CA TRP A 193 1.88 12.54 2.23
C TRP A 193 2.79 11.81 1.23
N LEU A 194 2.36 11.70 -0.04
CA LEU A 194 3.06 10.92 -1.05
C LEU A 194 4.12 11.73 -1.76
N GLN A 195 5.26 11.11 -2.00
CA GLN A 195 6.33 11.66 -2.85
C GLN A 195 6.06 11.35 -4.33
N GLN A 196 5.49 10.18 -4.59
CA GLN A 196 5.12 9.72 -5.92
C GLN A 196 3.74 9.08 -5.89
N ARG A 197 3.01 9.18 -7.00
CA ARG A 197 1.75 8.49 -7.22
C ARG A 197 1.76 7.81 -8.57
N ALA A 198 1.45 6.52 -8.58
CA ALA A 198 1.30 5.74 -9.80
C ALA A 198 -0.02 4.97 -9.78
N VAL A 199 -0.56 4.74 -10.96
CA VAL A 199 -1.69 3.83 -11.20
C VAL A 199 -1.13 2.61 -11.94
N SER A 200 -1.48 1.41 -11.50
CA SER A 200 -1.14 0.19 -12.21
C SER A 200 -2.18 -0.10 -13.30
N GLU A 201 -1.71 -0.48 -14.48
CA GLU A 201 -2.55 -0.90 -15.59
C GLU A 201 -2.08 -2.25 -16.11
N ILE A 202 -3.01 -3.18 -16.30
CA ILE A 202 -2.75 -4.48 -16.89
C ILE A 202 -3.35 -4.51 -18.28
N VAL A 203 -2.52 -4.78 -19.29
CA VAL A 203 -2.91 -4.86 -20.70
C VAL A 203 -2.75 -6.30 -21.18
N HIS A 204 -3.84 -6.85 -21.72
CA HIS A 204 -3.82 -8.12 -22.45
C HIS A 204 -3.71 -7.82 -23.93
N GLU A 205 -2.61 -8.26 -24.55
CA GLU A 205 -2.40 -8.04 -25.98
C GLU A 205 -3.41 -8.82 -26.82
N ARG A 206 -3.90 -8.17 -27.89
CA ARG A 206 -4.80 -8.77 -28.87
C ARG A 206 -4.18 -8.69 -30.27
N ASN A 207 -4.41 -9.71 -31.09
CA ASN A 207 -4.03 -9.71 -32.50
C ASN A 207 -4.98 -8.84 -33.34
N ASP A 208 -4.71 -8.69 -34.62
CA ASP A 208 -5.53 -7.90 -35.55
C ASP A 208 -6.97 -8.40 -35.69
N MET A 209 -7.25 -9.64 -35.29
CA MET A 209 -8.59 -10.22 -35.26
C MET A 209 -9.29 -10.02 -33.88
N GLY A 210 -8.64 -9.34 -32.92
CA GLY A 210 -9.16 -9.08 -31.59
C GLY A 210 -9.00 -10.25 -30.60
N GLU A 211 -8.34 -11.34 -30.98
CA GLU A 211 -8.10 -12.50 -30.11
C GLU A 211 -6.91 -12.27 -29.19
N LEU A 212 -6.96 -12.80 -27.98
CA LEU A 212 -5.85 -12.71 -27.02
C LEU A 212 -4.63 -13.47 -27.50
N THR A 213 -3.47 -12.80 -27.58
CA THR A 213 -2.19 -13.41 -27.95
C THR A 213 -1.58 -14.25 -26.82
N GLY A 214 -2.04 -14.05 -25.60
CA GLY A 214 -1.47 -14.64 -24.38
C GLY A 214 -0.36 -13.80 -23.76
N VAL A 215 0.01 -12.67 -24.36
CA VAL A 215 0.92 -11.69 -23.78
C VAL A 215 0.16 -10.78 -22.81
N VAL A 216 0.70 -10.61 -21.62
CA VAL A 216 0.17 -9.73 -20.57
C VAL A 216 1.27 -8.77 -20.14
N ARG A 217 0.98 -7.48 -20.17
CA ARG A 217 1.89 -6.43 -19.73
C ARG A 217 1.29 -5.66 -18.56
N ALA A 218 2.08 -5.43 -17.53
CA ALA A 218 1.74 -4.54 -16.43
C ALA A 218 2.58 -3.27 -16.51
N TYR A 219 1.91 -2.14 -16.42
CA TYR A 219 2.51 -0.82 -16.47
C TYR A 219 2.27 -0.07 -15.15
N ALA A 220 3.20 0.81 -14.80
CA ALA A 220 2.97 1.88 -13.84
C ALA A 220 2.82 3.20 -14.59
N ILE A 221 1.73 3.90 -14.34
CA ILE A 221 1.47 5.24 -14.88
C ILE A 221 1.71 6.23 -13.75
N LEU A 222 2.83 6.97 -13.80
CA LEU A 222 3.10 8.02 -12.82
C LEU A 222 2.22 9.22 -13.10
N THR A 223 1.38 9.54 -12.12
CA THR A 223 0.49 10.70 -12.17
C THR A 223 1.05 11.90 -11.40
N GLU A 224 1.89 11.66 -10.41
CA GLU A 224 2.61 12.68 -9.64
C GLU A 224 4.01 12.19 -9.28
N ASN A 225 5.01 13.09 -9.40
CA ASN A 225 6.36 12.83 -8.96
C ASN A 225 6.95 14.11 -8.36
N ARG A 226 7.20 14.08 -7.04
CA ARG A 226 7.82 15.19 -6.32
C ARG A 226 9.32 15.02 -6.11
N THR A 227 9.85 13.85 -6.47
CA THR A 227 11.27 13.53 -6.31
C THR A 227 12.08 13.87 -7.54
N SER A 228 11.44 14.10 -8.69
CA SER A 228 12.08 14.45 -9.95
C SER A 228 11.25 15.47 -10.73
N LEU A 229 11.92 16.34 -11.49
CA LEU A 229 11.27 17.25 -12.43
C LEU A 229 10.71 16.55 -13.67
N LYS A 230 11.12 15.30 -13.91
CA LYS A 230 10.64 14.47 -15.00
C LYS A 230 9.55 13.54 -14.48
N THR A 231 8.41 13.59 -15.13
CA THR A 231 7.32 12.64 -14.88
C THR A 231 7.23 11.75 -16.11
N PRO A 232 7.76 10.53 -16.07
CA PRO A 232 7.54 9.59 -17.16
C PRO A 232 6.06 9.27 -17.18
N GLY A 233 5.48 9.13 -18.34
CA GLY A 233 4.09 8.77 -18.48
C GLY A 233 3.85 7.33 -18.01
N LYS A 234 4.05 6.38 -18.89
CA LYS A 234 3.76 4.96 -18.69
C LYS A 234 5.06 4.15 -18.71
N VAL A 235 5.30 3.34 -17.67
CA VAL A 235 6.51 2.54 -17.49
C VAL A 235 6.13 1.06 -17.45
N LEU A 236 6.72 0.25 -18.33
CA LEU A 236 6.55 -1.21 -18.31
C LEU A 236 7.29 -1.79 -17.09
N ILE A 237 6.57 -2.49 -16.22
CA ILE A 237 7.11 -3.10 -15.00
C ILE A 237 7.19 -4.62 -15.08
N PHE A 238 6.32 -5.25 -15.88
CA PHE A 238 6.27 -6.68 -16.03
C PHE A 238 5.68 -7.06 -17.39
N GLU A 239 6.25 -8.06 -18.03
CA GLU A 239 5.70 -8.72 -19.22
C GLU A 239 5.69 -10.23 -19.02
N ARG A 240 4.58 -10.87 -19.35
CA ARG A 240 4.44 -12.31 -19.43
C ARG A 240 4.02 -12.72 -20.83
N ASN A 241 4.72 -13.68 -21.38
CA ASN A 241 4.41 -14.34 -22.65
C ASN A 241 4.35 -15.87 -22.46
N LYS A 242 4.31 -16.62 -23.56
CA LYS A 242 4.24 -18.10 -23.53
C LYS A 242 5.46 -18.75 -22.89
N ASP A 243 6.61 -18.08 -22.94
CA ASP A 243 7.91 -18.60 -22.49
C ASP A 243 8.22 -18.23 -21.04
N GLY A 244 7.40 -17.39 -20.41
CA GLY A 244 7.54 -16.99 -19.02
C GLY A 244 7.25 -15.52 -18.77
N GLY A 245 7.67 -15.02 -17.60
CA GLY A 245 7.51 -13.63 -17.20
C GLY A 245 8.83 -12.92 -16.98
N VAL A 246 8.94 -11.68 -17.42
CA VAL A 246 10.08 -10.80 -17.20
C VAL A 246 9.65 -9.62 -16.34
N TRP A 247 10.37 -9.40 -15.24
CA TRP A 247 10.22 -8.22 -14.39
C TRP A 247 11.28 -7.20 -14.73
N TYR A 248 10.85 -6.02 -15.17
CA TYR A 248 11.75 -4.88 -15.45
C TYR A 248 12.00 -4.04 -14.19
N GLY A 249 11.14 -4.22 -13.19
CA GLY A 249 11.31 -3.63 -11.85
C GLY A 249 10.87 -2.16 -11.73
N TRP A 250 11.07 -1.64 -10.52
CA TRP A 250 10.67 -0.28 -10.12
C TRP A 250 11.87 0.66 -9.95
N LYS A 251 13.02 0.32 -10.51
CA LYS A 251 14.27 1.04 -10.22
C LYS A 251 14.16 2.53 -10.47
N GLY A 252 13.69 2.93 -11.64
CA GLY A 252 13.49 4.35 -11.97
C GLY A 252 12.42 5.03 -11.10
N LEU A 253 11.37 4.30 -10.70
CA LEU A 253 10.34 4.80 -9.78
C LEU A 253 10.91 5.03 -8.38
N ARG A 254 11.70 4.07 -7.88
CA ARG A 254 12.29 4.14 -6.54
C ARG A 254 13.27 5.30 -6.42
N ASP A 255 14.15 5.45 -7.38
CA ASP A 255 15.27 6.39 -7.31
C ASP A 255 14.90 7.77 -7.88
N GLY A 256 13.72 7.90 -8.49
CA GLY A 256 13.31 9.11 -9.21
C GLY A 256 14.18 9.40 -10.44
N SER A 257 15.07 8.47 -10.81
CA SER A 257 16.04 8.61 -11.88
C SER A 257 15.57 7.83 -13.12
N PHE A 258 14.76 8.46 -13.94
CA PHE A 258 14.33 7.91 -15.22
C PHE A 258 15.39 8.05 -16.34
N ASP A 259 16.56 8.58 -16.00
CA ASP A 259 17.66 8.80 -16.95
C ASP A 259 18.80 7.78 -16.82
N HIS A 260 18.63 6.71 -16.03
CA HIS A 260 19.68 5.70 -15.91
C HIS A 260 19.82 4.94 -17.25
N PRO A 261 21.05 4.72 -17.75
CA PRO A 261 21.28 4.02 -19.03
C PRO A 261 20.59 2.67 -19.12
N ASP A 262 20.53 1.94 -18.00
CA ASP A 262 19.85 0.64 -17.89
C ASP A 262 18.32 0.75 -17.94
N ASP A 263 17.76 1.94 -17.67
CA ASP A 263 16.31 2.18 -17.74
C ASP A 263 15.84 2.42 -19.19
N LYS A 264 16.74 2.82 -20.09
CA LYS A 264 16.40 3.09 -21.51
C LYS A 264 16.06 1.82 -22.30
N GLU A 265 16.56 0.66 -21.88
CA GLU A 265 16.24 -0.62 -22.50
C GLU A 265 14.91 -1.21 -21.99
N SER A 266 14.40 -0.70 -20.87
CA SER A 266 13.17 -1.19 -20.23
C SER A 266 11.94 -0.29 -20.45
N HIS A 267 12.10 0.82 -21.14
CA HIS A 267 11.03 1.81 -21.35
C HIS A 267 10.62 1.91 -22.80
N ASP A 268 9.61 1.17 -23.21
CA ASP A 268 8.78 1.61 -24.32
C ASP A 268 7.94 2.80 -23.81
N VAL A 269 8.45 4.01 -24.05
CA VAL A 269 7.66 5.22 -23.91
C VAL A 269 6.66 5.19 -25.07
N ILE A 270 5.43 4.80 -24.76
CA ILE A 270 4.34 4.92 -25.73
C ILE A 270 3.93 6.39 -25.68
N GLU A 271 4.21 7.13 -26.77
CA GLU A 271 3.67 8.47 -27.02
C GLU A 271 2.14 8.47 -27.11
#